data_a1a316bae35b8bb6d92e627511afc145
#
_entry.id   a1a316bae35b8bb6d92e627511afc145
#
_cell.length_a   1.000
_cell.length_b   1.000
_cell.length_c   1.000
_cell.angle_alpha   90.00
_cell.angle_beta   90.00
_cell.angle_gamma   90.00
#
_symmetry.space_group_name_H-M   'P 1'
#
loop_
_entity.id
_entity.type
_entity.pdbx_description
1 polymer ?
#
loop_
_entity_poly.entity_id
_entity_poly.type
_entity_poly.pdbx_seq_one_letter_code
_entity_poly.pdbx_strand_id
1 'polypeptide(L)'
;MDITGRKLFVKALEEEGVDTIFAYPGGTVTDLFDELYKTNSINLVLPRHEQGLIHEAEGYAKSTGKVGVCLVTSGPGATNTVTGLADAHYDNVPLVCFTGQVPLPLIGNDAFQEVDIVGITRNITKYSVTVRDRKDLGKIIKMAFHIARTGKPGPVLIDLPKDIQTASGPAEYPDKVEIRGYRVNDTVHVGQLKRAYKMLKSAKKPLILAGGGINVARANENLRRFAEAENVPVVTTIMGKGAIPTTHPLYVGNCGMHGKYAANKAVSECDLLFSIGTRFNDRITGDLNEFAPKAKIVHIDVDTASISRNVVVDVPIVADANVALDKLNEWAEPKKTAEWQKQIKAWDEENPLGMRRDKGMTPQMIMEHINKNYKDAIYVTDVGQHQMWATQYLELDNSSQLLTSGGLGTMGFGLPAAIGAKIANPDKDVVCISGDGGLQMNIQELATSVVQGAGVTICVLNNYYLGMVRQMQQLFYGKRYSATCLRRRKGCPAECKGPNEACPPYTPDFLKLVESYGGHGIRVEKEEDIDAAFAEAKKYKDVPVIIEFMIATDEIVLPMVKSGNPMSEMILK
;
A
#
# COMPACT_ATOMS: atom_id res chain seq x y z
N MET A 1 -4.37 -36.35 22.49
CA MET A 1 -5.76 -35.92 22.73
C MET A 1 -6.29 -35.37 21.41
N ASP A 2 -7.50 -35.79 21.03
CA ASP A 2 -8.13 -35.28 19.81
C ASP A 2 -9.00 -34.08 20.12
N ILE A 3 -8.97 -33.06 19.23
CA ILE A 3 -9.81 -31.87 19.30
C ILE A 3 -10.47 -31.61 17.94
N THR A 4 -11.58 -30.86 17.92
CA THR A 4 -12.23 -30.48 16.67
C THR A 4 -11.36 -29.54 15.85
N GLY A 5 -11.60 -29.45 14.53
CA GLY A 5 -10.90 -28.54 13.64
C GLY A 5 -11.03 -27.08 14.06
N ARG A 6 -12.24 -26.66 14.50
CA ARG A 6 -12.46 -25.30 15.02
C ARG A 6 -11.62 -24.97 16.25
N LYS A 7 -11.42 -25.92 17.18
CA LYS A 7 -10.54 -25.75 18.33
C LYS A 7 -9.07 -25.65 17.92
N LEU A 8 -8.64 -26.50 16.96
CA LEU A 8 -7.28 -26.39 16.45
C LEU A 8 -7.04 -25.07 15.70
N PHE A 9 -8.04 -24.58 14.98
CA PHE A 9 -7.98 -23.28 14.30
C PHE A 9 -7.65 -22.14 15.30
N VAL A 10 -8.44 -21.99 16.36
CA VAL A 10 -8.18 -20.95 17.38
C VAL A 10 -6.82 -21.13 18.05
N LYS A 11 -6.51 -22.37 18.48
CA LYS A 11 -5.20 -22.70 19.03
C LYS A 11 -4.05 -22.31 18.10
N ALA A 12 -4.16 -22.61 16.80
CA ALA A 12 -3.15 -22.28 15.80
C ALA A 12 -2.96 -20.76 15.66
N LEU A 13 -4.04 -19.97 15.70
CA LEU A 13 -3.96 -18.50 15.68
C LEU A 13 -3.24 -17.97 16.92
N GLU A 14 -3.55 -18.50 18.11
CA GLU A 14 -2.88 -18.13 19.36
C GLU A 14 -1.38 -18.46 19.33
N GLU A 15 -1.01 -19.66 18.82
CA GLU A 15 0.40 -20.09 18.66
C GLU A 15 1.17 -19.26 17.62
N GLU A 16 0.50 -18.67 16.63
CA GLU A 16 1.10 -17.72 15.68
C GLU A 16 1.16 -16.28 16.19
N GLY A 17 0.63 -16.04 17.40
CA GLY A 17 0.61 -14.71 18.04
C GLY A 17 -0.37 -13.74 17.40
N VAL A 18 -1.46 -14.26 16.85
CA VAL A 18 -2.55 -13.45 16.28
C VAL A 18 -3.33 -12.82 17.41
N ASP A 19 -3.34 -11.50 17.46
CA ASP A 19 -4.09 -10.71 18.44
C ASP A 19 -5.38 -10.10 17.85
N THR A 20 -5.50 -10.06 16.52
CA THR A 20 -6.63 -9.46 15.81
C THR A 20 -6.97 -10.27 14.56
N ILE A 21 -8.25 -10.54 14.36
CA ILE A 21 -8.80 -11.18 13.16
C ILE A 21 -9.91 -10.31 12.57
N PHE A 22 -9.83 -10.05 11.27
CA PHE A 22 -10.88 -9.36 10.50
C PHE A 22 -11.81 -10.41 9.91
N ALA A 23 -13.06 -10.45 10.35
CA ALA A 23 -13.90 -11.60 10.04
C ALA A 23 -15.36 -11.22 9.74
N TYR A 24 -15.93 -11.85 8.71
CA TYR A 24 -17.33 -11.70 8.36
C TYR A 24 -18.06 -13.05 8.45
N PRO A 25 -19.10 -13.18 9.29
CA PRO A 25 -19.78 -14.46 9.53
C PRO A 25 -20.62 -14.91 8.34
N GLY A 26 -20.87 -16.22 8.30
CA GLY A 26 -21.77 -16.86 7.35
C GLY A 26 -21.90 -18.37 7.60
N GLY A 27 -22.77 -19.03 6.87
CA GLY A 27 -23.20 -20.41 7.16
C GLY A 27 -22.07 -21.44 7.25
N THR A 28 -21.04 -21.32 6.42
CA THR A 28 -19.94 -22.29 6.38
C THR A 28 -18.84 -22.04 7.40
N VAL A 29 -18.86 -20.92 8.14
CA VAL A 29 -17.84 -20.57 9.16
C VAL A 29 -18.41 -20.38 10.56
N THR A 30 -19.72 -20.62 10.76
CA THR A 30 -20.39 -20.46 12.06
C THR A 30 -19.70 -21.25 13.18
N ASP A 31 -19.18 -22.44 12.88
CA ASP A 31 -18.44 -23.26 13.85
C ASP A 31 -17.13 -22.61 14.31
N LEU A 32 -16.45 -21.88 13.42
CA LEU A 32 -15.23 -21.14 13.76
C LEU A 32 -15.56 -19.91 14.62
N PHE A 33 -16.65 -19.19 14.30
CA PHE A 33 -17.11 -18.05 15.10
C PHE A 33 -17.56 -18.49 16.51
N ASP A 34 -18.23 -19.65 16.65
CA ASP A 34 -18.58 -20.21 17.96
C ASP A 34 -17.34 -20.50 18.81
N GLU A 35 -16.24 -20.91 18.18
CA GLU A 35 -15.00 -21.17 18.92
C GLU A 35 -14.23 -19.87 19.22
N LEU A 36 -14.18 -18.91 18.29
CA LEU A 36 -13.61 -17.58 18.52
C LEU A 36 -14.30 -16.84 19.66
N TYR A 37 -15.62 -17.01 19.81
CA TYR A 37 -16.38 -16.40 20.92
C TYR A 37 -15.90 -16.87 22.32
N LYS A 38 -15.23 -18.01 22.40
CA LYS A 38 -14.77 -18.61 23.68
C LYS A 38 -13.38 -18.13 24.11
N THR A 39 -12.65 -17.44 23.23
CA THR A 39 -11.34 -16.87 23.57
C THR A 39 -11.42 -15.37 23.77
N ASN A 40 -10.60 -14.84 24.68
CA ASN A 40 -10.43 -13.41 24.90
C ASN A 40 -9.05 -12.91 24.41
N SER A 41 -8.25 -13.81 23.82
CA SER A 41 -6.90 -13.49 23.35
C SER A 41 -6.88 -12.84 21.95
N ILE A 42 -7.97 -12.96 21.19
CA ILE A 42 -8.05 -12.49 19.81
C ILE A 42 -9.18 -11.47 19.70
N ASN A 43 -8.85 -10.25 19.29
CA ASN A 43 -9.84 -9.22 18.97
C ASN A 43 -10.52 -9.56 17.63
N LEU A 44 -11.84 -9.70 17.64
CA LEU A 44 -12.63 -9.98 16.45
C LEU A 44 -13.23 -8.68 15.90
N VAL A 45 -12.72 -8.24 14.75
CA VAL A 45 -13.22 -7.07 14.02
C VAL A 45 -14.23 -7.52 12.99
N LEU A 46 -15.43 -6.89 12.99
CA LEU A 46 -16.48 -7.15 12.01
C LEU A 46 -16.61 -5.96 11.03
N PRO A 47 -15.95 -5.99 9.88
CA PRO A 47 -16.14 -5.03 8.78
C PRO A 47 -17.53 -5.16 8.14
N ARG A 48 -17.87 -4.30 7.20
CA ARG A 48 -19.19 -4.29 6.57
C ARG A 48 -19.18 -4.91 5.17
N HIS A 49 -18.00 -5.14 4.62
CA HIS A 49 -17.81 -5.80 3.32
C HIS A 49 -16.46 -6.52 3.28
N GLU A 50 -16.40 -7.69 2.63
CA GLU A 50 -15.20 -8.54 2.64
C GLU A 50 -14.02 -7.90 1.88
N GLN A 51 -14.25 -7.03 0.90
CA GLN A 51 -13.18 -6.24 0.30
C GLN A 51 -12.59 -5.26 1.33
N GLY A 52 -13.43 -4.51 2.05
CA GLY A 52 -13.01 -3.65 3.15
C GLY A 52 -12.25 -4.42 4.22
N LEU A 53 -12.74 -5.61 4.57
CA LEU A 53 -12.11 -6.54 5.51
C LEU A 53 -10.65 -6.85 5.14
N ILE A 54 -10.37 -7.18 3.88
CA ILE A 54 -8.99 -7.45 3.45
C ILE A 54 -8.15 -6.17 3.53
N HIS A 55 -8.66 -5.02 3.10
CA HIS A 55 -7.92 -3.76 3.19
C HIS A 55 -7.67 -3.32 4.64
N GLU A 56 -8.57 -3.60 5.59
CA GLU A 56 -8.31 -3.39 7.02
C GLU A 56 -7.15 -4.29 7.50
N ALA A 57 -7.15 -5.57 7.12
CA ALA A 57 -6.06 -6.48 7.42
C ALA A 57 -4.72 -6.02 6.77
N GLU A 58 -4.77 -5.43 5.58
CA GLU A 58 -3.60 -4.82 4.95
C GLU A 58 -3.07 -3.62 5.72
N GLY A 59 -3.95 -2.71 6.15
CA GLY A 59 -3.59 -1.56 6.98
C GLY A 59 -2.94 -2.00 8.30
N TYR A 60 -3.51 -3.03 8.95
CA TYR A 60 -2.93 -3.68 10.12
C TYR A 60 -1.52 -4.22 9.82
N ALA A 61 -1.38 -5.01 8.76
CA ALA A 61 -0.12 -5.66 8.42
C ALA A 61 0.97 -4.66 8.00
N LYS A 62 0.64 -3.69 7.14
CA LYS A 62 1.58 -2.64 6.69
C LYS A 62 2.08 -1.78 7.84
N SER A 63 1.22 -1.41 8.80
CA SER A 63 1.61 -0.56 9.93
C SER A 63 2.41 -1.29 11.02
N THR A 64 2.18 -2.59 11.21
CA THR A 64 2.83 -3.38 12.26
C THR A 64 3.96 -4.30 11.77
N GLY A 65 3.87 -4.77 10.50
CA GLY A 65 4.68 -5.86 9.95
C GLY A 65 4.28 -7.25 10.42
N LYS A 66 3.18 -7.38 11.17
CA LYS A 66 2.57 -8.67 11.51
C LYS A 66 1.78 -9.21 10.31
N VAL A 67 1.44 -10.50 10.36
CA VAL A 67 0.54 -11.09 9.36
C VAL A 67 -0.89 -10.65 9.64
N GLY A 68 -1.56 -10.06 8.64
CA GLY A 68 -3.00 -9.80 8.71
C GLY A 68 -3.79 -11.09 8.55
N VAL A 69 -4.81 -11.30 9.39
CA VAL A 69 -5.60 -12.53 9.39
C VAL A 69 -7.07 -12.21 9.08
N CYS A 70 -7.61 -12.94 8.09
CA CYS A 70 -8.97 -12.75 7.58
C CYS A 70 -9.76 -14.05 7.65
N LEU A 71 -11.07 -13.95 7.93
CA LEU A 71 -11.98 -15.09 7.90
C LEU A 71 -13.31 -14.66 7.26
N VAL A 72 -13.71 -15.36 6.20
CA VAL A 72 -14.96 -15.10 5.48
C VAL A 72 -15.70 -16.40 5.14
N THR A 73 -16.98 -16.31 4.86
CA THR A 73 -17.79 -17.45 4.43
C THR A 73 -17.50 -17.85 2.98
N SER A 74 -18.09 -18.93 2.52
CA SER A 74 -18.02 -19.42 1.14
C SER A 74 -18.77 -18.53 0.13
N GLY A 75 -18.66 -18.85 -1.14
CA GLY A 75 -19.38 -18.18 -2.22
C GLY A 75 -19.08 -16.69 -2.31
N PRO A 76 -20.09 -15.81 -2.16
CA PRO A 76 -19.88 -14.35 -2.28
C PRO A 76 -18.92 -13.79 -1.23
N GLY A 77 -18.89 -14.35 -0.01
CA GLY A 77 -17.92 -13.93 1.00
C GLY A 77 -16.49 -14.16 0.55
N ALA A 78 -16.21 -15.34 -0.01
CA ALA A 78 -14.89 -15.66 -0.56
C ALA A 78 -14.56 -14.83 -1.81
N THR A 79 -15.49 -14.70 -2.77
CA THR A 79 -15.22 -13.96 -4.01
C THR A 79 -15.03 -12.45 -3.80
N ASN A 80 -15.67 -11.86 -2.80
CA ASN A 80 -15.47 -10.44 -2.45
C ASN A 80 -14.06 -10.13 -1.91
N THR A 81 -13.28 -11.15 -1.53
CA THR A 81 -11.89 -10.95 -1.07
C THR A 81 -10.89 -10.77 -2.21
N VAL A 82 -11.26 -11.12 -3.45
CA VAL A 82 -10.33 -11.23 -4.60
C VAL A 82 -9.57 -9.94 -4.86
N THR A 83 -10.24 -8.80 -4.87
CA THR A 83 -9.58 -7.50 -5.09
C THR A 83 -8.56 -7.19 -4.01
N GLY A 84 -8.90 -7.37 -2.73
CA GLY A 84 -7.98 -7.13 -1.63
C GLY A 84 -6.80 -8.10 -1.62
N LEU A 85 -7.03 -9.39 -1.92
CA LEU A 85 -5.93 -10.37 -2.06
C LEU A 85 -5.00 -10.01 -3.22
N ALA A 86 -5.55 -9.52 -4.34
CA ALA A 86 -4.72 -9.04 -5.45
C ALA A 86 -3.88 -7.82 -5.03
N ASP A 87 -4.45 -6.87 -4.29
CA ASP A 87 -3.74 -5.69 -3.78
C ASP A 87 -2.59 -6.10 -2.86
N ALA A 88 -2.88 -6.96 -1.88
CA ALA A 88 -1.88 -7.52 -0.97
C ALA A 88 -0.74 -8.25 -1.72
N HIS A 89 -1.07 -8.97 -2.80
CA HIS A 89 -0.08 -9.66 -3.63
C HIS A 89 0.85 -8.68 -4.35
N TYR A 90 0.29 -7.63 -4.96
CA TYR A 90 1.08 -6.63 -5.67
C TYR A 90 1.93 -5.77 -4.75
N ASP A 91 1.47 -5.53 -3.53
CA ASP A 91 2.19 -4.72 -2.53
C ASP A 91 3.03 -5.55 -1.54
N ASN A 92 3.05 -6.87 -1.70
CA ASN A 92 3.80 -7.82 -0.86
C ASN A 92 3.39 -7.74 0.62
N VAL A 93 2.09 -7.68 0.89
CA VAL A 93 1.55 -7.63 2.25
C VAL A 93 1.33 -9.05 2.76
N PRO A 94 1.91 -9.43 3.91
CA PRO A 94 1.70 -10.75 4.48
C PRO A 94 0.28 -10.88 5.02
N LEU A 95 -0.55 -11.70 4.38
CA LEU A 95 -1.91 -12.01 4.81
C LEU A 95 -2.14 -13.53 4.83
N VAL A 96 -2.98 -13.99 5.78
CA VAL A 96 -3.57 -15.33 5.76
C VAL A 96 -5.09 -15.18 5.76
N CYS A 97 -5.70 -15.53 4.65
CA CYS A 97 -7.14 -15.47 4.45
C CYS A 97 -7.74 -16.87 4.56
N PHE A 98 -8.65 -17.07 5.51
CA PHE A 98 -9.45 -18.28 5.64
C PHE A 98 -10.80 -18.07 4.98
N THR A 99 -11.18 -18.96 4.08
CA THR A 99 -12.51 -19.01 3.47
C THR A 99 -13.25 -20.25 3.96
N GLY A 100 -14.51 -20.09 4.33
CA GLY A 100 -15.36 -21.27 4.53
C GLY A 100 -15.65 -21.98 3.21
N GLN A 101 -15.96 -23.26 3.28
CA GLN A 101 -16.36 -24.05 2.12
C GLN A 101 -17.46 -25.04 2.52
N VAL A 102 -18.26 -25.46 1.55
CA VAL A 102 -19.20 -26.54 1.73
C VAL A 102 -18.46 -27.84 2.15
N PRO A 103 -19.13 -28.82 2.82
CA PRO A 103 -18.51 -30.09 3.15
C PRO A 103 -17.85 -30.76 1.94
N LEU A 104 -16.72 -31.43 2.13
CA LEU A 104 -15.92 -32.05 1.07
C LEU A 104 -16.74 -32.88 0.05
N PRO A 105 -17.74 -33.73 0.47
CA PRO A 105 -18.53 -34.51 -0.48
C PRO A 105 -19.42 -33.65 -1.41
N LEU A 106 -19.66 -32.38 -1.09
CA LEU A 106 -20.52 -31.51 -1.88
C LEU A 106 -19.71 -30.64 -2.87
N ILE A 107 -18.38 -30.58 -2.75
CA ILE A 107 -17.53 -29.84 -3.67
C ILE A 107 -17.62 -30.44 -5.07
N GLY A 108 -17.95 -29.58 -6.06
CA GLY A 108 -18.13 -29.96 -7.46
C GLY A 108 -19.56 -30.45 -7.80
N ASN A 109 -20.52 -30.26 -6.90
CA ASN A 109 -21.91 -30.67 -7.09
C ASN A 109 -22.90 -29.48 -7.14
N ASP A 110 -22.42 -28.29 -7.51
CA ASP A 110 -23.22 -27.05 -7.57
C ASP A 110 -23.99 -26.75 -6.27
N ALA A 111 -23.34 -27.00 -5.13
CA ALA A 111 -23.95 -26.76 -3.83
C ALA A 111 -24.14 -25.22 -3.58
N PHE A 112 -25.15 -24.89 -2.76
CA PHE A 112 -25.43 -23.49 -2.44
C PHE A 112 -24.20 -22.77 -1.86
N GLN A 113 -23.83 -21.63 -2.46
CA GLN A 113 -22.64 -20.84 -2.12
C GLN A 113 -21.31 -21.62 -2.25
N GLU A 114 -21.24 -22.64 -3.08
CA GLU A 114 -19.99 -23.24 -3.49
C GLU A 114 -19.28 -22.37 -4.52
N VAL A 115 -17.95 -22.24 -4.41
CA VAL A 115 -17.08 -21.62 -5.41
C VAL A 115 -15.67 -22.23 -5.32
N ASP A 116 -15.01 -22.43 -6.46
CA ASP A 116 -13.58 -22.79 -6.48
C ASP A 116 -12.71 -21.55 -6.22
N ILE A 117 -12.70 -21.11 -4.98
CA ILE A 117 -11.93 -19.93 -4.58
C ILE A 117 -10.41 -20.14 -4.73
N VAL A 118 -9.94 -21.39 -4.57
CA VAL A 118 -8.53 -21.75 -4.77
C VAL A 118 -8.13 -21.55 -6.23
N GLY A 119 -8.97 -21.98 -7.17
CA GLY A 119 -8.76 -21.74 -8.60
C GLY A 119 -8.76 -20.26 -8.95
N ILE A 120 -9.71 -19.48 -8.40
CA ILE A 120 -9.82 -18.05 -8.64
C ILE A 120 -8.60 -17.28 -8.11
N THR A 121 -8.09 -17.62 -6.92
CA THR A 121 -7.04 -16.87 -6.23
C THR A 121 -5.63 -17.37 -6.50
N ARG A 122 -5.45 -18.44 -7.26
CA ARG A 122 -4.14 -19.06 -7.52
C ARG A 122 -3.07 -18.09 -8.01
N ASN A 123 -3.44 -17.16 -8.87
CA ASN A 123 -2.50 -16.22 -9.49
C ASN A 123 -2.27 -14.94 -8.68
N ILE A 124 -3.03 -14.74 -7.60
CA ILE A 124 -2.96 -13.55 -6.73
C ILE A 124 -2.62 -13.91 -5.29
N THR A 125 -2.15 -15.13 -5.05
CA THR A 125 -1.68 -15.61 -3.75
C THR A 125 -0.33 -16.29 -3.90
N LYS A 126 0.46 -16.33 -2.84
CA LYS A 126 1.70 -17.13 -2.81
C LYS A 126 1.40 -18.63 -2.71
N TYR A 127 0.32 -18.95 -2.03
CA TYR A 127 -0.16 -20.32 -1.85
C TYR A 127 -1.67 -20.29 -1.58
N SER A 128 -2.39 -21.22 -2.18
CA SER A 128 -3.81 -21.42 -1.92
C SER A 128 -4.13 -22.91 -1.88
N VAL A 129 -4.97 -23.31 -0.92
CA VAL A 129 -5.25 -24.73 -0.70
C VAL A 129 -6.61 -24.95 -0.05
N THR A 130 -7.35 -25.96 -0.50
CA THR A 130 -8.51 -26.51 0.22
C THR A 130 -8.03 -27.63 1.15
N VAL A 131 -8.33 -27.54 2.44
CA VAL A 131 -7.98 -28.57 3.42
C VAL A 131 -8.87 -29.82 3.20
N ARG A 132 -8.24 -30.95 2.91
CA ARG A 132 -8.96 -32.20 2.57
C ARG A 132 -8.92 -33.28 3.66
N ASP A 133 -8.01 -33.16 4.62
CA ASP A 133 -7.89 -34.07 5.77
C ASP A 133 -7.70 -33.21 7.05
N ARG A 134 -8.51 -33.54 8.06
CA ARG A 134 -8.41 -32.88 9.38
C ARG A 134 -7.00 -32.99 10.02
N LYS A 135 -6.28 -34.10 9.73
CA LYS A 135 -4.93 -34.35 10.25
C LYS A 135 -3.92 -33.32 9.75
N ASP A 136 -4.11 -32.78 8.54
CA ASP A 136 -3.19 -31.85 7.92
C ASP A 136 -3.45 -30.40 8.33
N LEU A 137 -4.57 -30.10 8.99
CA LEU A 137 -5.01 -28.73 9.29
C LEU A 137 -3.93 -27.91 10.02
N GLY A 138 -3.36 -28.43 11.11
CA GLY A 138 -2.33 -27.72 11.88
C GLY A 138 -1.09 -27.43 11.05
N LYS A 139 -0.62 -28.41 10.27
CA LYS A 139 0.51 -28.26 9.37
C LYS A 139 0.24 -27.22 8.27
N ILE A 140 -0.94 -27.25 7.65
CA ILE A 140 -1.34 -26.32 6.59
C ILE A 140 -1.39 -24.87 7.13
N ILE A 141 -1.96 -24.65 8.31
CA ILE A 141 -1.98 -23.32 8.93
C ILE A 141 -0.54 -22.84 9.19
N LYS A 142 0.33 -23.69 9.77
CA LYS A 142 1.74 -23.33 10.00
C LYS A 142 2.48 -22.97 8.71
N MET A 143 2.25 -23.76 7.65
CA MET A 143 2.81 -23.47 6.31
C MET A 143 2.31 -22.13 5.79
N ALA A 144 1.03 -21.82 5.94
CA ALA A 144 0.43 -20.58 5.46
C ALA A 144 1.08 -19.35 6.10
N PHE A 145 1.22 -19.31 7.41
CA PHE A 145 1.90 -18.22 8.13
C PHE A 145 3.38 -18.11 7.76
N HIS A 146 4.07 -19.26 7.64
CA HIS A 146 5.46 -19.28 7.19
C HIS A 146 5.62 -18.71 5.78
N ILE A 147 4.81 -19.14 4.82
CA ILE A 147 4.85 -18.66 3.43
C ILE A 147 4.46 -17.20 3.34
N ALA A 148 3.44 -16.75 4.08
CA ALA A 148 2.97 -15.36 4.02
C ALA A 148 4.05 -14.37 4.40
N ARG A 149 4.86 -14.65 5.44
CA ARG A 149 5.83 -13.70 6.02
C ARG A 149 7.28 -13.86 5.55
N THR A 150 7.62 -14.95 4.84
CA THR A 150 9.03 -15.23 4.49
C THR A 150 9.32 -15.03 3.01
N GLY A 151 10.59 -14.84 2.67
CA GLY A 151 11.02 -14.48 1.32
C GLY A 151 10.40 -13.15 0.89
N LYS A 152 9.82 -13.10 -0.31
CA LYS A 152 8.94 -11.99 -0.70
C LYS A 152 7.59 -12.19 -0.02
N PRO A 153 7.17 -11.37 0.94
CA PRO A 153 5.89 -11.56 1.62
C PRO A 153 4.68 -11.47 0.69
N GLY A 154 3.55 -11.97 1.13
CA GLY A 154 2.32 -11.89 0.35
C GLY A 154 1.18 -12.75 0.90
N PRO A 155 -0.01 -12.66 0.30
CA PRO A 155 -1.20 -13.36 0.78
C PRO A 155 -1.15 -14.87 0.53
N VAL A 156 -1.75 -15.59 1.48
CA VAL A 156 -2.03 -17.03 1.40
C VAL A 156 -3.51 -17.25 1.69
N LEU A 157 -4.14 -18.17 0.97
CA LEU A 157 -5.54 -18.53 1.19
C LEU A 157 -5.68 -19.99 1.63
N ILE A 158 -6.43 -20.21 2.70
CA ILE A 158 -6.83 -21.54 3.19
C ILE A 158 -8.35 -21.68 3.07
N ASP A 159 -8.79 -22.53 2.17
CA ASP A 159 -10.19 -22.86 2.00
C ASP A 159 -10.53 -24.03 2.94
N LEU A 160 -11.47 -23.83 3.87
CA LEU A 160 -11.71 -24.68 5.03
C LEU A 160 -13.12 -25.27 5.02
N PRO A 161 -13.30 -26.50 4.49
CA PRO A 161 -14.59 -27.18 4.44
C PRO A 161 -15.22 -27.39 5.83
N LYS A 162 -16.56 -27.28 5.88
CA LYS A 162 -17.31 -27.32 7.14
C LYS A 162 -17.14 -28.62 7.93
N ASP A 163 -17.06 -29.76 7.23
CA ASP A 163 -16.80 -31.05 7.86
C ASP A 163 -15.39 -31.13 8.48
N ILE A 164 -14.39 -30.49 7.90
CA ILE A 164 -13.06 -30.41 8.49
C ILE A 164 -13.08 -29.57 9.78
N GLN A 165 -13.89 -28.49 9.85
CA GLN A 165 -14.03 -27.67 11.05
C GLN A 165 -14.62 -28.46 12.24
N THR A 166 -15.52 -29.37 11.97
CA THR A 166 -16.24 -30.16 13.01
C THR A 166 -15.58 -31.49 13.33
N ALA A 167 -14.83 -32.09 12.40
CA ALA A 167 -14.15 -33.35 12.60
C ALA A 167 -13.13 -33.32 13.74
N SER A 168 -13.05 -34.41 14.53
CA SER A 168 -12.02 -34.60 15.56
C SER A 168 -10.74 -35.16 14.95
N GLY A 169 -9.61 -34.75 15.49
CA GLY A 169 -8.30 -35.21 15.07
C GLY A 169 -7.19 -34.68 15.97
N PRO A 170 -5.90 -34.89 15.64
CA PRO A 170 -4.78 -34.52 16.48
C PRO A 170 -4.81 -33.06 16.93
N ALA A 171 -4.51 -32.79 18.22
CA ALA A 171 -4.42 -31.47 18.80
C ALA A 171 -3.06 -30.79 18.55
N GLU A 172 -2.16 -31.46 17.87
CA GLU A 172 -0.80 -31.00 17.63
C GLU A 172 -0.77 -29.84 16.65
N TYR A 173 -0.03 -28.79 17.03
CA TYR A 173 0.36 -27.70 16.14
C TYR A 173 1.89 -27.68 16.06
N PRO A 174 2.50 -27.79 14.86
CA PRO A 174 3.94 -27.94 14.75
C PRO A 174 4.69 -26.63 15.02
N ASP A 175 5.81 -26.67 15.75
CA ASP A 175 6.68 -25.51 15.97
C ASP A 175 7.31 -25.02 14.66
N LYS A 176 7.67 -25.95 13.78
CA LYS A 176 8.34 -25.67 12.50
C LYS A 176 7.73 -26.51 11.37
N VAL A 177 7.86 -25.99 10.16
CA VAL A 177 7.49 -26.72 8.93
C VAL A 177 8.64 -26.71 7.94
N GLU A 178 8.86 -27.84 7.29
CA GLU A 178 9.70 -27.95 6.11
C GLU A 178 8.81 -28.09 4.88
N ILE A 179 9.02 -27.21 3.90
CA ILE A 179 8.23 -27.16 2.69
C ILE A 179 9.13 -27.52 1.51
N ARG A 180 8.85 -28.66 0.88
CA ARG A 180 9.64 -29.12 -0.28
C ARG A 180 9.63 -28.06 -1.39
N GLY A 181 10.82 -27.64 -1.82
CA GLY A 181 10.99 -26.65 -2.89
C GLY A 181 10.81 -25.19 -2.46
N TYR A 182 10.45 -24.90 -1.20
CA TYR A 182 10.41 -23.55 -0.66
C TYR A 182 11.57 -23.34 0.30
N ARG A 183 12.50 -22.44 -0.08
CA ARG A 183 13.63 -22.06 0.75
C ARG A 183 13.69 -20.55 0.87
N VAL A 184 13.79 -20.07 2.08
CA VAL A 184 14.05 -18.65 2.35
C VAL A 184 15.53 -18.40 2.11
N ASN A 185 15.86 -17.41 1.29
CA ASN A 185 17.25 -17.01 1.09
C ASN A 185 17.64 -15.97 2.15
N ASP A 186 18.38 -16.41 3.15
CA ASP A 186 18.89 -15.60 4.27
C ASP A 186 20.37 -15.21 4.11
N THR A 187 20.94 -15.47 2.93
CA THR A 187 22.35 -15.20 2.62
C THR A 187 22.48 -14.30 1.40
N VAL A 188 23.66 -13.70 1.24
CA VAL A 188 24.01 -12.91 0.06
C VAL A 188 25.27 -13.48 -0.62
N HIS A 189 25.26 -13.50 -1.94
CA HIS A 189 26.46 -13.91 -2.70
C HIS A 189 27.53 -12.82 -2.65
N VAL A 190 28.49 -12.98 -1.72
CA VAL A 190 29.53 -11.98 -1.41
C VAL A 190 30.32 -11.53 -2.65
N GLY A 191 30.61 -12.45 -3.62
CA GLY A 191 31.30 -12.11 -4.85
C GLY A 191 30.55 -11.13 -5.75
N GLN A 192 29.23 -11.32 -5.90
CA GLN A 192 28.38 -10.38 -6.64
C GLN A 192 28.27 -9.04 -5.89
N LEU A 193 28.12 -9.07 -4.58
CA LEU A 193 28.03 -7.86 -3.77
C LEU A 193 29.35 -7.04 -3.85
N LYS A 194 30.53 -7.69 -3.79
CA LYS A 194 31.83 -7.04 -4.01
C LYS A 194 31.96 -6.43 -5.40
N ARG A 195 31.43 -7.11 -6.44
CA ARG A 195 31.39 -6.56 -7.80
C ARG A 195 30.53 -5.30 -7.87
N ALA A 196 29.33 -5.32 -7.28
CA ALA A 196 28.45 -4.16 -7.19
C ALA A 196 29.11 -3.00 -6.43
N TYR A 197 29.73 -3.30 -5.29
CA TYR A 197 30.44 -2.30 -4.49
C TYR A 197 31.61 -1.66 -5.24
N LYS A 198 32.40 -2.46 -5.97
CA LYS A 198 33.48 -1.94 -6.82
C LYS A 198 32.95 -1.00 -7.92
N MET A 199 31.78 -1.33 -8.51
CA MET A 199 31.12 -0.43 -9.46
C MET A 199 30.70 0.87 -8.80
N LEU A 200 30.15 0.81 -7.59
CA LEU A 200 29.80 1.99 -6.83
C LEU A 200 31.02 2.89 -6.58
N LYS A 201 32.13 2.32 -6.15
CA LYS A 201 33.38 3.09 -5.92
C LYS A 201 33.92 3.76 -7.18
N SER A 202 33.75 3.16 -8.36
CA SER A 202 34.22 3.70 -9.64
C SER A 202 33.27 4.73 -10.28
N ALA A 203 31.99 4.73 -9.94
CA ALA A 203 30.98 5.62 -10.51
C ALA A 203 31.26 7.10 -10.17
N LYS A 204 31.01 8.01 -11.11
CA LYS A 204 31.12 9.46 -10.92
C LYS A 204 29.79 10.10 -10.51
N LYS A 205 28.68 9.53 -10.98
CA LYS A 205 27.30 9.98 -10.74
C LYS A 205 26.46 8.83 -10.17
N PRO A 206 26.85 8.23 -9.03
CA PRO A 206 26.07 7.14 -8.45
C PRO A 206 24.74 7.65 -7.90
N LEU A 207 23.71 6.81 -8.02
CA LEU A 207 22.38 7.06 -7.48
C LEU A 207 21.83 5.79 -6.86
N ILE A 208 21.30 5.86 -5.63
CA ILE A 208 20.56 4.77 -5.02
C ILE A 208 19.09 4.92 -5.38
N LEU A 209 18.46 3.84 -5.87
CA LEU A 209 17.01 3.75 -6.05
C LEU A 209 16.44 2.80 -5.00
N ALA A 210 15.77 3.37 -4.00
CA ALA A 210 15.13 2.61 -2.94
C ALA A 210 13.66 2.30 -3.30
N GLY A 211 13.35 1.03 -3.46
CA GLY A 211 12.00 0.54 -3.69
C GLY A 211 11.28 0.10 -2.42
N GLY A 212 10.04 -0.38 -2.57
CA GLY A 212 9.22 -0.90 -1.47
C GLY A 212 9.85 -2.05 -0.70
N GLY A 213 10.77 -2.80 -1.32
CA GLY A 213 11.48 -3.88 -0.64
C GLY A 213 12.30 -3.43 0.57
N ILE A 214 12.79 -2.18 0.58
CA ILE A 214 13.46 -1.59 1.76
C ILE A 214 12.46 -1.50 2.93
N ASN A 215 11.26 -1.02 2.66
CA ASN A 215 10.23 -0.82 3.68
C ASN A 215 9.69 -2.16 4.19
N VAL A 216 9.45 -3.10 3.28
CA VAL A 216 9.00 -4.47 3.61
C VAL A 216 10.03 -5.22 4.45
N ALA A 217 11.32 -5.11 4.10
CA ALA A 217 12.42 -5.71 4.86
C ALA A 217 12.78 -4.92 6.14
N ARG A 218 12.18 -3.73 6.36
CA ARG A 218 12.54 -2.80 7.45
C ARG A 218 14.03 -2.45 7.46
N ALA A 219 14.61 -2.29 6.27
CA ALA A 219 16.03 -2.04 6.05
C ALA A 219 16.38 -0.53 6.03
N ASN A 220 15.49 0.33 6.51
CA ASN A 220 15.58 1.79 6.45
C ASN A 220 16.85 2.34 7.11
N GLU A 221 17.15 1.89 8.33
CA GLU A 221 18.33 2.32 9.07
C GLU A 221 19.62 1.87 8.37
N ASN A 222 19.65 0.63 7.85
CA ASN A 222 20.79 0.13 7.10
C ASN A 222 21.00 0.88 5.79
N LEU A 223 19.92 1.25 5.10
CA LEU A 223 19.99 2.09 3.89
C LEU A 223 20.52 3.47 4.22
N ARG A 224 20.00 4.11 5.27
CA ARG A 224 20.43 5.44 5.71
C ARG A 224 21.92 5.46 6.02
N ARG A 225 22.39 4.52 6.86
CA ARG A 225 23.83 4.37 7.18
C ARG A 225 24.69 4.20 5.93
N PHE A 226 24.25 3.37 4.99
CA PHE A 226 24.97 3.13 3.74
C PHE A 226 25.05 4.38 2.87
N ALA A 227 23.93 5.07 2.68
CA ALA A 227 23.87 6.31 1.90
C ALA A 227 24.73 7.42 2.50
N GLU A 228 24.68 7.61 3.84
CA GLU A 228 25.50 8.57 4.57
C GLU A 228 27.00 8.23 4.48
N ALA A 229 27.39 6.98 4.76
CA ALA A 229 28.78 6.55 4.74
C ALA A 229 29.41 6.68 3.35
N GLU A 230 28.67 6.35 2.29
CA GLU A 230 29.11 6.51 0.89
C GLU A 230 28.86 7.92 0.33
N ASN A 231 28.10 8.77 1.02
CA ASN A 231 27.68 10.09 0.59
C ASN A 231 26.97 10.06 -0.79
N VAL A 232 26.05 9.11 -1.01
CA VAL A 232 25.35 8.89 -2.29
C VAL A 232 23.91 9.33 -2.20
N PRO A 233 23.41 10.16 -3.16
CA PRO A 233 22.04 10.59 -3.18
C PRO A 233 21.06 9.42 -3.41
N VAL A 234 19.84 9.56 -2.83
CA VAL A 234 18.79 8.53 -2.83
C VAL A 234 17.54 9.09 -3.49
N VAL A 235 17.00 8.36 -4.46
CA VAL A 235 15.65 8.51 -5.00
C VAL A 235 14.79 7.33 -4.55
N THR A 236 13.49 7.52 -4.45
CA THR A 236 12.58 6.46 -4.03
C THR A 236 11.48 6.24 -5.05
N THR A 237 10.96 5.01 -5.09
CA THR A 237 9.65 4.75 -5.70
C THR A 237 8.55 5.21 -4.74
N ILE A 238 7.27 5.24 -5.17
CA ILE A 238 6.15 5.52 -4.26
C ILE A 238 6.16 4.57 -3.06
N MET A 239 6.37 3.26 -3.29
CA MET A 239 6.43 2.25 -2.23
C MET A 239 7.71 2.32 -1.41
N GLY A 240 8.74 2.98 -1.91
CA GLY A 240 10.00 3.23 -1.20
C GLY A 240 10.02 4.54 -0.41
N LYS A 241 8.97 5.38 -0.51
CA LYS A 241 8.94 6.64 0.25
C LYS A 241 9.01 6.37 1.76
N GLY A 242 9.82 7.14 2.46
CA GLY A 242 10.16 6.91 3.87
C GLY A 242 11.28 5.87 4.09
N ALA A 243 11.85 5.28 3.03
CA ALA A 243 13.04 4.42 3.15
C ALA A 243 14.26 5.18 3.74
N ILE A 244 14.29 6.47 3.53
CA ILE A 244 15.13 7.45 4.22
C ILE A 244 14.23 8.63 4.58
N PRO A 245 14.45 9.37 5.69
CA PRO A 245 13.65 10.55 6.01
C PRO A 245 13.57 11.52 4.82
N THR A 246 12.38 12.03 4.51
CA THR A 246 12.20 12.90 3.33
C THR A 246 12.86 14.28 3.48
N THR A 247 13.23 14.66 4.70
CA THR A 247 14.00 15.86 5.03
C THR A 247 15.51 15.62 5.02
N HIS A 248 15.97 14.39 4.76
CA HIS A 248 17.38 14.05 4.77
C HIS A 248 18.14 14.71 3.61
N PRO A 249 19.35 15.27 3.81
CA PRO A 249 20.10 15.97 2.76
C PRO A 249 20.39 15.15 1.50
N LEU A 250 20.51 13.82 1.60
CA LEU A 250 20.73 12.93 0.48
C LEU A 250 19.43 12.49 -0.22
N TYR A 251 18.25 12.81 0.33
CA TYR A 251 16.99 12.49 -0.30
C TYR A 251 16.68 13.45 -1.43
N VAL A 252 16.57 12.94 -2.66
CA VAL A 252 16.28 13.76 -3.85
C VAL A 252 14.78 13.90 -4.08
N GLY A 253 14.03 12.83 -3.87
CA GLY A 253 12.58 12.78 -4.09
C GLY A 253 12.12 11.44 -4.64
N ASN A 254 10.82 11.33 -4.91
CA ASN A 254 10.25 10.21 -5.65
C ASN A 254 10.55 10.35 -7.13
N CYS A 255 10.91 9.25 -7.78
CA CYS A 255 11.03 9.16 -9.24
C CYS A 255 9.81 8.45 -9.86
N GLY A 256 9.64 8.57 -11.16
CA GLY A 256 8.58 7.94 -11.94
C GLY A 256 7.62 8.94 -12.59
N MET A 257 6.46 8.46 -13.05
CA MET A 257 5.47 9.23 -13.81
C MET A 257 5.07 10.56 -13.18
N HIS A 258 4.91 10.60 -11.87
CA HIS A 258 4.65 11.82 -11.07
C HIS A 258 5.82 12.16 -10.14
N GLY A 259 7.01 11.75 -10.55
CA GLY A 259 8.24 12.00 -9.82
C GLY A 259 8.66 13.46 -9.83
N LYS A 260 9.47 13.83 -8.84
CA LYS A 260 10.11 15.15 -8.78
C LYS A 260 11.04 15.34 -9.98
N TYR A 261 11.07 16.55 -10.54
CA TYR A 261 11.93 16.85 -11.70
C TYR A 261 13.38 16.42 -11.47
N ALA A 262 13.99 16.86 -10.37
CA ALA A 262 15.36 16.52 -10.03
C ALA A 262 15.58 15.00 -9.88
N ALA A 263 14.60 14.25 -9.33
CA ALA A 263 14.69 12.80 -9.17
C ALA A 263 14.70 12.07 -10.52
N ASN A 264 13.79 12.43 -11.43
CA ASN A 264 13.74 11.85 -12.77
C ASN A 264 14.99 12.22 -13.60
N LYS A 265 15.47 13.46 -13.50
CA LYS A 265 16.73 13.88 -14.12
C LYS A 265 17.93 13.11 -13.56
N ALA A 266 17.97 12.89 -12.24
CA ALA A 266 19.03 12.12 -11.61
C ALA A 266 19.07 10.66 -12.10
N VAL A 267 17.89 10.01 -12.26
CA VAL A 267 17.80 8.66 -12.83
C VAL A 267 18.30 8.64 -14.28
N SER A 268 17.92 9.64 -15.10
CA SER A 268 18.30 9.69 -16.52
C SER A 268 19.80 10.00 -16.73
N GLU A 269 20.45 10.70 -15.79
CA GLU A 269 21.82 11.22 -15.94
C GLU A 269 22.88 10.48 -15.10
N CYS A 270 22.47 9.58 -14.18
CA CYS A 270 23.40 8.79 -13.40
C CYS A 270 24.23 7.83 -14.29
N ASP A 271 25.45 7.50 -13.85
CA ASP A 271 26.32 6.51 -14.49
C ASP A 271 26.27 5.15 -13.78
N LEU A 272 25.66 5.11 -12.58
CA LEU A 272 25.34 3.91 -11.84
C LEU A 272 24.01 4.07 -11.11
N LEU A 273 23.06 3.20 -11.39
CA LEU A 273 21.81 3.05 -10.64
C LEU A 273 21.92 1.83 -9.71
N PHE A 274 22.05 2.10 -8.41
CA PHE A 274 22.14 1.08 -7.38
C PHE A 274 20.74 0.84 -6.79
N SER A 275 20.03 -0.12 -7.36
CA SER A 275 18.63 -0.36 -7.06
C SER A 275 18.44 -1.45 -6.00
N ILE A 276 17.59 -1.18 -5.00
CA ILE A 276 17.31 -2.10 -3.90
C ILE A 276 15.79 -2.22 -3.70
N GLY A 277 15.26 -3.44 -3.87
CA GLY A 277 13.86 -3.76 -3.60
C GLY A 277 12.85 -3.06 -4.51
N THR A 278 13.15 -2.93 -5.82
CA THR A 278 12.22 -2.39 -6.82
C THR A 278 11.95 -3.36 -7.95
N ARG A 279 10.73 -3.38 -8.47
CA ARG A 279 10.32 -4.24 -9.59
C ARG A 279 10.48 -3.60 -10.96
N PHE A 280 10.88 -2.34 -11.02
CA PHE A 280 10.98 -1.57 -12.27
C PHE A 280 9.69 -1.64 -13.12
N ASN A 281 8.56 -1.32 -12.51
CA ASN A 281 7.29 -1.27 -13.25
C ASN A 281 7.23 -0.03 -14.17
N ASP A 282 6.25 -0.01 -15.07
CA ASP A 282 6.06 1.04 -16.07
C ASP A 282 5.88 2.45 -15.49
N ARG A 283 5.37 2.57 -14.24
CA ARG A 283 5.22 3.85 -13.55
C ARG A 283 6.55 4.47 -13.13
N ILE A 284 7.61 3.64 -13.03
CA ILE A 284 8.96 4.05 -12.67
C ILE A 284 9.83 4.16 -13.92
N THR A 285 9.68 3.26 -14.89
CA THR A 285 10.57 3.18 -16.05
C THR A 285 10.14 4.07 -17.20
N GLY A 286 8.84 4.25 -17.42
CA GLY A 286 8.34 4.79 -18.68
C GLY A 286 8.80 3.94 -19.86
N ASP A 287 9.37 4.56 -20.89
CA ASP A 287 10.02 3.84 -22.00
C ASP A 287 11.25 3.10 -21.50
N LEU A 288 11.22 1.78 -21.62
CA LEU A 288 12.30 0.90 -21.15
C LEU A 288 13.63 1.12 -21.89
N ASN A 289 13.60 1.53 -23.16
CA ASN A 289 14.80 1.78 -23.93
C ASN A 289 15.53 3.06 -23.51
N GLU A 290 14.80 3.98 -22.90
CA GLU A 290 15.30 5.28 -22.43
C GLU A 290 15.40 5.35 -20.90
N PHE A 291 15.16 4.23 -20.19
CA PHE A 291 15.29 4.19 -18.74
C PHE A 291 16.74 4.13 -18.29
N ALA A 292 17.20 5.15 -17.57
CA ALA A 292 18.58 5.26 -17.07
C ALA A 292 19.64 4.95 -18.16
N PRO A 293 19.59 5.58 -19.37
CA PRO A 293 20.30 5.13 -20.56
C PRO A 293 21.81 5.22 -20.46
N LYS A 294 22.33 5.96 -19.47
CA LYS A 294 23.76 6.16 -19.23
C LYS A 294 24.31 5.28 -18.11
N ALA A 295 23.41 4.62 -17.37
CA ALA A 295 23.77 3.92 -16.15
C ALA A 295 24.08 2.45 -16.38
N LYS A 296 25.04 1.94 -15.62
CA LYS A 296 25.06 0.52 -15.26
C LYS A 296 24.08 0.29 -14.12
N ILE A 297 23.46 -0.88 -14.09
CA ILE A 297 22.38 -1.19 -13.13
C ILE A 297 22.80 -2.34 -12.23
N VAL A 298 22.84 -2.06 -10.92
CA VAL A 298 22.89 -3.06 -9.85
C VAL A 298 21.48 -3.27 -9.34
N HIS A 299 21.04 -4.51 -9.18
CA HIS A 299 19.73 -4.81 -8.67
C HIS A 299 19.78 -5.83 -7.52
N ILE A 300 19.43 -5.38 -6.33
CA ILE A 300 19.26 -6.22 -5.13
C ILE A 300 17.77 -6.43 -4.92
N ASP A 301 17.31 -7.68 -4.98
CA ASP A 301 15.93 -8.06 -4.72
C ASP A 301 15.87 -9.49 -4.15
N VAL A 302 14.89 -9.74 -3.29
CA VAL A 302 14.66 -11.06 -2.70
C VAL A 302 14.01 -12.02 -3.70
N ASP A 303 13.31 -11.48 -4.69
CA ASP A 303 12.55 -12.23 -5.69
C ASP A 303 13.37 -12.44 -6.96
N THR A 304 13.77 -13.69 -7.19
CA THR A 304 14.51 -14.08 -8.41
C THR A 304 13.76 -13.75 -9.70
N ALA A 305 12.40 -13.79 -9.67
CA ALA A 305 11.56 -13.48 -10.82
C ALA A 305 11.52 -11.98 -11.17
N SER A 306 11.91 -11.11 -10.25
CA SER A 306 11.99 -9.66 -10.47
C SER A 306 13.31 -9.25 -11.14
N ILE A 307 14.37 -10.05 -10.99
CA ILE A 307 15.70 -9.75 -11.55
C ILE A 307 15.68 -9.82 -13.09
N SER A 308 16.11 -8.75 -13.74
CA SER A 308 16.15 -8.60 -15.20
C SER A 308 14.82 -8.85 -15.93
N ARG A 309 13.71 -8.74 -15.22
CA ARG A 309 12.38 -8.95 -15.81
C ARG A 309 12.00 -7.83 -16.77
N ASN A 310 12.16 -6.58 -16.35
CA ASN A 310 11.78 -5.40 -17.13
C ASN A 310 12.99 -4.61 -17.59
N VAL A 311 14.04 -4.52 -16.79
CA VAL A 311 15.26 -3.77 -17.07
C VAL A 311 16.45 -4.75 -17.03
N VAL A 312 17.30 -4.70 -18.04
CA VAL A 312 18.53 -5.51 -18.07
C VAL A 312 19.50 -5.04 -16.99
N VAL A 313 20.02 -5.98 -16.19
CA VAL A 313 20.82 -5.68 -15.00
C VAL A 313 22.27 -6.13 -15.21
N ASP A 314 23.25 -5.26 -14.93
CA ASP A 314 24.70 -5.58 -15.01
C ASP A 314 25.16 -6.47 -13.86
N VAL A 315 24.63 -6.25 -12.66
CA VAL A 315 24.94 -7.05 -11.46
C VAL A 315 23.66 -7.43 -10.72
N PRO A 316 23.16 -8.66 -10.92
CA PRO A 316 22.02 -9.18 -10.15
C PRO A 316 22.48 -9.69 -8.78
N ILE A 317 21.73 -9.39 -7.73
CA ILE A 317 21.97 -9.86 -6.36
C ILE A 317 20.63 -10.30 -5.77
N VAL A 318 20.49 -11.62 -5.61
CA VAL A 318 19.32 -12.19 -4.94
C VAL A 318 19.60 -12.25 -3.45
N ALA A 319 19.01 -11.35 -2.68
CA ALA A 319 19.17 -11.28 -1.23
C ALA A 319 18.07 -10.44 -0.59
N ASP A 320 17.85 -10.66 0.71
CA ASP A 320 17.13 -9.73 1.56
C ASP A 320 17.89 -8.39 1.66
N ALA A 321 17.15 -7.28 1.69
CA ALA A 321 17.74 -5.94 1.69
C ALA A 321 18.59 -5.68 2.94
N ASN A 322 18.17 -6.14 4.14
CA ASN A 322 18.96 -6.00 5.35
C ASN A 322 20.27 -6.76 5.26
N VAL A 323 20.22 -8.04 4.83
CA VAL A 323 21.41 -8.89 4.71
C VAL A 323 22.43 -8.29 3.74
N ALA A 324 21.95 -7.74 2.62
CA ALA A 324 22.82 -7.10 1.64
C ALA A 324 23.41 -5.79 2.15
N LEU A 325 22.59 -4.93 2.78
CA LEU A 325 23.01 -3.63 3.29
C LEU A 325 23.93 -3.76 4.52
N ASP A 326 23.68 -4.72 5.42
CA ASP A 326 24.59 -5.00 6.54
C ASP A 326 26.00 -5.30 6.03
N LYS A 327 26.09 -6.14 5.00
CA LYS A 327 27.39 -6.49 4.42
C LYS A 327 28.03 -5.32 3.66
N LEU A 328 27.26 -4.49 2.97
CA LEU A 328 27.75 -3.28 2.32
C LEU A 328 28.23 -2.24 3.34
N ASN A 329 27.56 -2.10 4.45
CA ASN A 329 27.94 -1.19 5.54
C ASN A 329 29.30 -1.55 6.19
N GLU A 330 29.69 -2.84 6.19
CA GLU A 330 31.02 -3.25 6.64
C GLU A 330 32.16 -2.68 5.76
N TRP A 331 31.87 -2.41 4.48
CA TRP A 331 32.87 -1.96 3.49
C TRP A 331 32.73 -0.48 3.16
N ALA A 332 31.69 0.18 3.65
CA ALA A 332 31.34 1.55 3.25
C ALA A 332 32.46 2.55 3.63
N GLU A 333 32.86 3.36 2.66
CA GLU A 333 33.86 4.41 2.80
C GLU A 333 33.42 5.67 2.05
N PRO A 334 33.67 6.87 2.57
CA PRO A 334 33.23 8.13 1.96
C PRO A 334 33.65 8.27 0.49
N LYS A 335 32.70 8.66 -0.34
CA LYS A 335 32.86 8.91 -1.76
C LYS A 335 32.75 10.40 -2.08
N LYS A 336 33.50 10.88 -3.06
CA LYS A 336 33.42 12.25 -3.56
C LYS A 336 32.26 12.39 -4.55
N THR A 337 31.13 12.90 -4.11
CA THR A 337 29.91 13.09 -4.91
C THR A 337 29.41 14.55 -4.91
N ALA A 338 30.16 15.49 -4.35
CA ALA A 338 29.74 16.87 -4.16
C ALA A 338 29.28 17.56 -5.46
N GLU A 339 30.02 17.39 -6.56
CA GLU A 339 29.64 17.98 -7.86
C GLU A 339 28.35 17.36 -8.41
N TRP A 340 28.14 16.05 -8.19
CA TRP A 340 26.92 15.38 -8.58
C TRP A 340 25.71 15.87 -7.74
N GLN A 341 25.88 15.97 -6.44
CA GLN A 341 24.83 16.51 -5.55
C GLN A 341 24.50 17.97 -5.89
N LYS A 342 25.52 18.79 -6.20
CA LYS A 342 25.32 20.17 -6.67
C LYS A 342 24.50 20.22 -7.96
N GLN A 343 24.76 19.31 -8.90
CA GLN A 343 24.00 19.22 -10.15
C GLN A 343 22.54 18.86 -9.88
N ILE A 344 22.29 17.87 -9.00
CA ILE A 344 20.93 17.48 -8.62
C ILE A 344 20.18 18.64 -7.96
N LYS A 345 20.85 19.37 -7.06
CA LYS A 345 20.29 20.55 -6.42
C LYS A 345 19.94 21.66 -7.41
N ALA A 346 20.79 21.88 -8.42
CA ALA A 346 20.51 22.84 -9.48
C ALA A 346 19.24 22.49 -10.27
N TRP A 347 19.00 21.20 -10.56
CA TRP A 347 17.74 20.76 -11.18
C TRP A 347 16.53 20.95 -10.27
N ASP A 348 16.70 20.78 -8.96
CA ASP A 348 15.62 21.03 -8.00
C ASP A 348 15.26 22.52 -7.91
N GLU A 349 16.24 23.39 -8.01
CA GLU A 349 16.05 24.84 -8.05
C GLU A 349 15.48 25.31 -9.41
N GLU A 350 15.80 24.64 -10.52
CA GLU A 350 15.27 24.92 -11.85
C GLU A 350 13.76 24.66 -11.96
N ASN A 351 13.30 23.53 -11.43
CA ASN A 351 11.88 23.14 -11.43
C ASN A 351 11.49 22.54 -10.08
N PRO A 352 11.31 23.35 -9.05
CA PRO A 352 10.85 22.87 -7.75
C PRO A 352 9.41 22.38 -7.81
N LEU A 353 9.03 21.53 -6.87
CA LEU A 353 7.61 21.21 -6.67
C LEU A 353 6.87 22.51 -6.32
N GLY A 354 6.03 22.95 -7.24
CA GLY A 354 5.34 24.23 -7.11
C GLY A 354 4.08 24.15 -6.26
N MET A 355 3.76 25.29 -5.62
CA MET A 355 2.46 25.49 -5.00
C MET A 355 1.82 26.73 -5.62
N ARG A 356 0.58 26.55 -6.08
CA ARG A 356 -0.23 27.67 -6.61
C ARG A 356 -1.09 28.22 -5.48
N ARG A 357 -1.02 29.54 -5.25
CA ARG A 357 -1.84 30.23 -4.23
C ARG A 357 -2.86 31.20 -4.84
N ASP A 358 -2.94 31.24 -6.17
CA ASP A 358 -3.79 32.17 -6.94
C ASP A 358 -5.18 31.61 -7.27
N LYS A 359 -5.45 30.34 -6.97
CA LYS A 359 -6.67 29.63 -7.41
C LYS A 359 -7.50 28.99 -6.27
N GLY A 360 -7.52 29.60 -5.11
CA GLY A 360 -8.23 29.05 -3.96
C GLY A 360 -7.45 27.93 -3.28
N MET A 361 -8.12 27.06 -2.54
CA MET A 361 -7.49 25.98 -1.77
C MET A 361 -6.94 24.90 -2.71
N THR A 362 -5.65 24.60 -2.56
CA THR A 362 -4.96 23.57 -3.32
C THR A 362 -4.59 22.38 -2.45
N PRO A 363 -4.44 21.17 -3.03
CA PRO A 363 -4.01 19.98 -2.30
C PRO A 363 -2.66 20.15 -1.60
N GLN A 364 -1.75 20.91 -2.19
CA GLN A 364 -0.42 21.19 -1.63
C GLN A 364 -0.51 21.94 -0.30
N MET A 365 -1.39 22.96 -0.19
CA MET A 365 -1.65 23.68 1.06
C MET A 365 -2.11 22.72 2.15
N ILE A 366 -3.05 21.81 1.81
CA ILE A 366 -3.56 20.81 2.74
C ILE A 366 -2.43 19.92 3.25
N MET A 367 -1.52 19.45 2.36
CA MET A 367 -0.39 18.61 2.76
C MET A 367 0.59 19.36 3.67
N GLU A 368 0.85 20.65 3.44
CA GLU A 368 1.67 21.47 4.35
C GLU A 368 1.05 21.54 5.76
N HIS A 369 -0.24 21.76 5.83
CA HIS A 369 -0.94 21.79 7.11
C HIS A 369 -0.99 20.40 7.79
N ILE A 370 -1.08 19.30 7.02
CA ILE A 370 -0.97 17.94 7.56
C ILE A 370 0.43 17.72 8.16
N ASN A 371 1.51 18.07 7.46
CA ASN A 371 2.88 17.98 7.97
C ASN A 371 3.06 18.73 9.30
N LYS A 372 2.46 19.91 9.41
CA LYS A 372 2.51 20.73 10.62
C LYS A 372 1.73 20.11 11.78
N ASN A 373 0.53 19.60 11.53
CA ASN A 373 -0.41 19.17 12.57
C ASN A 373 -0.29 17.71 12.97
N TYR A 374 0.23 16.83 12.10
CA TYR A 374 0.20 15.37 12.27
C TYR A 374 1.57 14.71 12.05
N LYS A 375 2.66 15.36 12.42
CA LYS A 375 4.05 14.94 12.13
C LYS A 375 4.35 13.46 12.39
N ASP A 376 3.82 12.90 13.49
CA ASP A 376 4.08 11.51 13.91
C ASP A 376 2.95 10.54 13.54
N ALA A 377 1.99 10.99 12.74
CA ALA A 377 0.83 10.18 12.34
C ALA A 377 1.19 9.10 11.32
N ILE A 378 0.28 8.12 11.22
CA ILE A 378 0.23 7.20 10.10
C ILE A 378 -0.67 7.81 9.03
N TYR A 379 -0.14 8.03 7.86
CA TYR A 379 -0.87 8.52 6.69
C TYR A 379 -1.31 7.33 5.83
N VAL A 380 -2.58 7.30 5.49
CA VAL A 380 -3.13 6.29 4.57
C VAL A 380 -3.73 7.01 3.38
N THR A 381 -3.34 6.67 2.17
CA THR A 381 -3.95 7.29 0.99
C THR A 381 -4.90 6.33 0.29
N ASP A 382 -6.02 6.85 -0.17
CA ASP A 382 -6.76 6.22 -1.26
C ASP A 382 -6.04 6.47 -2.59
N VAL A 383 -6.58 5.99 -3.71
CA VAL A 383 -5.94 6.03 -5.02
C VAL A 383 -6.52 7.13 -5.91
N GLY A 384 -5.64 7.97 -6.46
CA GLY A 384 -5.98 9.09 -7.32
C GLY A 384 -4.98 10.23 -7.26
N GLN A 385 -5.40 11.45 -7.65
CA GLN A 385 -4.54 12.64 -7.58
C GLN A 385 -4.05 12.93 -6.15
N HIS A 386 -4.93 12.77 -5.16
CA HIS A 386 -4.61 12.95 -3.75
C HIS A 386 -3.46 12.02 -3.28
N GLN A 387 -3.38 10.79 -3.79
CA GLN A 387 -2.26 9.88 -3.54
C GLN A 387 -0.94 10.46 -4.08
N MET A 388 -0.96 11.04 -5.28
CA MET A 388 0.23 11.63 -5.89
C MET A 388 0.67 12.88 -5.13
N TRP A 389 -0.26 13.78 -4.77
CA TRP A 389 0.06 14.96 -3.95
C TRP A 389 0.59 14.57 -2.56
N ALA A 390 -0.02 13.58 -1.90
CA ALA A 390 0.51 13.04 -0.65
C ALA A 390 1.94 12.49 -0.83
N THR A 391 2.18 11.78 -1.93
CA THR A 391 3.52 11.25 -2.25
C THR A 391 4.53 12.37 -2.51
N GLN A 392 4.13 13.47 -3.12
CA GLN A 392 5.02 14.60 -3.44
C GLN A 392 5.32 15.46 -2.22
N TYR A 393 4.32 15.78 -1.38
CA TYR A 393 4.40 16.85 -0.40
C TYR A 393 4.42 16.40 1.07
N LEU A 394 4.02 15.16 1.41
CA LEU A 394 4.13 14.71 2.80
C LEU A 394 5.59 14.50 3.20
N GLU A 395 5.92 14.99 4.38
CA GLU A 395 7.19 14.74 5.05
C GLU A 395 7.08 13.48 5.91
N LEU A 396 8.04 12.57 5.76
CA LEU A 396 8.08 11.31 6.49
C LEU A 396 9.43 11.14 7.17
N ASP A 397 9.42 10.71 8.42
CA ASP A 397 10.63 10.33 9.16
C ASP A 397 10.98 8.85 8.96
N ASN A 398 9.98 8.01 8.62
CA ASN A 398 10.18 6.58 8.37
C ASN A 398 9.07 5.99 7.46
N SER A 399 9.28 4.76 7.04
CA SER A 399 8.41 4.06 6.09
C SER A 399 7.07 3.59 6.64
N SER A 400 6.94 3.40 7.95
CA SER A 400 5.68 2.95 8.54
C SER A 400 4.64 4.07 8.64
N GLN A 401 5.02 5.30 8.26
CA GLN A 401 4.12 6.44 8.25
C GLN A 401 3.25 6.54 6.99
N LEU A 402 3.60 5.90 5.86
CA LEU A 402 2.79 5.99 4.64
C LEU A 402 2.30 4.62 4.18
N LEU A 403 0.99 4.42 4.22
CA LEU A 403 0.31 3.24 3.71
C LEU A 403 -0.50 3.62 2.46
N THR A 404 -0.31 2.86 1.39
CA THR A 404 -0.96 3.13 0.11
C THR A 404 -1.07 1.86 -0.72
N SER A 405 -2.05 1.78 -1.61
CA SER A 405 -2.11 0.77 -2.67
C SER A 405 -1.28 1.26 -3.86
N GLY A 406 -0.01 0.85 -3.92
CA GLY A 406 0.91 1.35 -4.93
C GLY A 406 1.14 0.40 -6.11
N GLY A 407 0.89 -0.88 -5.92
CA GLY A 407 1.08 -1.91 -6.95
C GLY A 407 -0.15 -2.13 -7.83
N LEU A 408 -1.30 -2.37 -7.23
CA LEU A 408 -2.58 -2.54 -7.93
C LEU A 408 -3.30 -1.20 -8.17
N GLY A 409 -3.21 -0.28 -7.22
CA GLY A 409 -3.86 1.03 -7.33
C GLY A 409 -5.37 0.94 -7.07
N THR A 410 -5.76 0.31 -5.98
CA THR A 410 -7.16 0.02 -5.65
C THR A 410 -7.85 1.23 -5.04
N MET A 411 -8.76 1.86 -5.78
CA MET A 411 -9.67 2.85 -5.21
C MET A 411 -10.56 2.19 -4.16
N GLY A 412 -10.78 2.88 -3.03
CA GLY A 412 -11.50 2.33 -1.87
C GLY A 412 -10.61 1.63 -0.85
N PHE A 413 -9.30 1.60 -1.05
CA PHE A 413 -8.31 1.09 -0.10
C PHE A 413 -8.19 1.98 1.15
N GLY A 414 -8.27 3.31 0.97
CA GLY A 414 -7.85 4.29 1.98
C GLY A 414 -8.56 4.18 3.33
N LEU A 415 -9.89 4.26 3.34
CA LEU A 415 -10.66 4.23 4.59
C LEU A 415 -10.49 2.92 5.38
N PRO A 416 -10.73 1.72 4.79
CA PRO A 416 -10.59 0.49 5.55
C PRO A 416 -9.14 0.25 6.01
N ALA A 417 -8.13 0.54 5.18
CA ALA A 417 -6.74 0.41 5.59
C ALA A 417 -6.38 1.37 6.75
N ALA A 418 -6.96 2.58 6.78
CA ALA A 418 -6.78 3.51 7.90
C ALA A 418 -7.42 2.97 9.20
N ILE A 419 -8.59 2.34 9.11
CA ILE A 419 -9.24 1.69 10.26
C ILE A 419 -8.36 0.56 10.78
N GLY A 420 -7.88 -0.33 9.92
CA GLY A 420 -6.98 -1.41 10.28
C GLY A 420 -5.67 -0.92 10.92
N ALA A 421 -5.09 0.15 10.37
CA ALA A 421 -3.91 0.79 10.95
C ALA A 421 -4.18 1.40 12.33
N LYS A 422 -5.38 2.00 12.54
CA LYS A 422 -5.78 2.57 13.83
C LYS A 422 -6.02 1.49 14.88
N ILE A 423 -6.67 0.39 14.52
CA ILE A 423 -6.86 -0.76 15.40
C ILE A 423 -5.50 -1.32 15.85
N ALA A 424 -4.54 -1.38 14.93
CA ALA A 424 -3.18 -1.87 15.20
C ALA A 424 -2.33 -0.90 16.03
N ASN A 425 -2.63 0.41 15.98
CA ASN A 425 -1.86 1.48 16.64
C ASN A 425 -2.82 2.46 17.35
N PRO A 426 -3.48 2.04 18.43
CA PRO A 426 -4.55 2.83 19.07
C PRO A 426 -4.08 4.19 19.58
N ASP A 427 -2.82 4.32 19.96
CA ASP A 427 -2.24 5.55 20.52
C ASP A 427 -1.77 6.56 19.45
N LYS A 428 -1.70 6.14 18.19
CA LYS A 428 -1.25 7.02 17.09
C LYS A 428 -2.43 7.71 16.40
N ASP A 429 -2.19 8.92 15.96
CA ASP A 429 -3.09 9.55 14.99
C ASP A 429 -2.98 8.82 13.65
N VAL A 430 -4.12 8.58 13.02
CA VAL A 430 -4.21 8.02 11.66
C VAL A 430 -4.98 8.98 10.77
N VAL A 431 -4.34 9.43 9.70
CA VAL A 431 -4.91 10.38 8.74
C VAL A 431 -5.11 9.68 7.40
N CYS A 432 -6.38 9.50 7.01
CA CYS A 432 -6.76 8.99 5.70
C CYS A 432 -6.90 10.14 4.71
N ILE A 433 -6.14 10.12 3.62
CA ILE A 433 -6.19 11.12 2.55
C ILE A 433 -6.91 10.48 1.35
N SER A 434 -8.12 10.93 1.08
CA SER A 434 -8.98 10.35 0.05
C SER A 434 -9.55 11.40 -0.90
N GLY A 435 -9.95 10.98 -2.08
CA GLY A 435 -10.80 11.77 -2.96
C GLY A 435 -12.27 11.46 -2.71
N ASP A 436 -13.13 12.36 -3.17
CA ASP A 436 -14.59 12.20 -3.12
C ASP A 436 -15.10 10.94 -3.86
N GLY A 437 -14.42 10.50 -4.92
CA GLY A 437 -14.73 9.27 -5.62
C GLY A 437 -14.27 8.00 -4.91
N GLY A 438 -13.04 7.99 -4.37
CA GLY A 438 -12.45 6.83 -3.69
C GLY A 438 -13.16 6.51 -2.39
N LEU A 439 -13.46 7.52 -1.57
CA LEU A 439 -14.15 7.34 -0.30
C LEU A 439 -15.50 6.60 -0.44
N GLN A 440 -16.23 6.86 -1.54
CA GLN A 440 -17.53 6.25 -1.76
C GLN A 440 -17.48 4.72 -1.99
N MET A 441 -16.33 4.15 -2.33
CA MET A 441 -16.22 2.74 -2.70
C MET A 441 -16.26 1.78 -1.51
N ASN A 442 -15.82 2.23 -0.30
CA ASN A 442 -15.89 1.45 0.94
C ASN A 442 -16.41 2.30 2.10
N ILE A 443 -17.31 3.23 1.83
CA ILE A 443 -17.81 4.20 2.81
C ILE A 443 -18.57 3.55 3.96
N GLN A 444 -19.13 2.34 3.76
CA GLN A 444 -19.81 1.56 4.79
C GLN A 444 -18.88 1.20 5.97
N GLU A 445 -17.56 1.24 5.79
CA GLU A 445 -16.59 0.95 6.85
C GLU A 445 -16.53 2.08 7.91
N LEU A 446 -17.20 3.22 7.70
CA LEU A 446 -17.46 4.18 8.77
C LEU A 446 -18.15 3.52 9.99
N ALA A 447 -19.03 2.54 9.73
CA ALA A 447 -19.65 1.77 10.81
C ALA A 447 -18.62 0.93 11.58
N THR A 448 -17.64 0.35 10.90
CA THR A 448 -16.56 -0.43 11.53
C THR A 448 -15.71 0.49 12.42
N SER A 449 -15.34 1.67 11.92
CA SER A 449 -14.59 2.67 12.68
C SER A 449 -15.30 3.04 13.99
N VAL A 450 -16.60 3.33 13.95
CA VAL A 450 -17.39 3.68 15.14
C VAL A 450 -17.49 2.51 16.12
N VAL A 451 -17.84 1.31 15.63
CA VAL A 451 -18.01 0.14 16.49
C VAL A 451 -16.72 -0.29 17.18
N GLN A 452 -15.58 -0.13 16.50
CA GLN A 452 -14.28 -0.47 17.05
C GLN A 452 -13.64 0.65 17.87
N GLY A 453 -14.27 1.82 17.97
CA GLY A 453 -13.64 2.98 18.60
C GLY A 453 -12.36 3.42 17.86
N ALA A 454 -12.28 3.17 16.56
CA ALA A 454 -11.13 3.47 15.75
C ALA A 454 -11.26 4.87 15.12
N GLY A 455 -10.99 5.91 15.92
CA GLY A 455 -11.05 7.30 15.47
C GLY A 455 -9.98 7.59 14.41
N VAL A 456 -10.41 7.85 13.17
CA VAL A 456 -9.58 8.18 12.00
C VAL A 456 -9.95 9.57 11.50
N THR A 457 -8.94 10.42 11.22
CA THR A 457 -9.16 11.70 10.53
C THR A 457 -9.15 11.46 9.03
N ILE A 458 -10.27 11.67 8.35
CA ILE A 458 -10.46 11.43 6.93
C ILE A 458 -10.46 12.77 6.19
N CYS A 459 -9.37 13.10 5.51
CA CYS A 459 -9.23 14.28 4.67
C CYS A 459 -9.76 13.98 3.27
N VAL A 460 -10.95 14.47 2.95
CA VAL A 460 -11.57 14.31 1.64
C VAL A 460 -11.24 15.50 0.77
N LEU A 461 -10.40 15.32 -0.25
CA LEU A 461 -10.07 16.32 -1.24
C LEU A 461 -11.16 16.28 -2.33
N ASN A 462 -12.20 17.10 -2.13
CA ASN A 462 -13.37 17.11 -3.01
C ASN A 462 -13.20 18.10 -4.16
N ASN A 463 -13.06 17.56 -5.37
CA ASN A 463 -13.06 18.34 -6.62
C ASN A 463 -14.25 17.99 -7.53
N TYR A 464 -15.17 17.13 -7.08
CA TYR A 464 -16.33 16.62 -7.79
C TYR A 464 -16.02 15.76 -9.03
N TYR A 465 -14.80 15.23 -9.14
CA TYR A 465 -14.36 14.47 -10.30
C TYR A 465 -13.54 13.24 -9.90
N LEU A 466 -13.56 12.23 -10.77
CA LEU A 466 -12.50 11.23 -10.80
C LEU A 466 -11.23 11.90 -11.35
N GLY A 467 -10.54 12.64 -10.49
CA GLY A 467 -9.58 13.67 -10.85
C GLY A 467 -8.41 13.18 -11.70
N MET A 468 -7.85 11.98 -11.42
CA MET A 468 -6.73 11.43 -12.20
C MET A 468 -7.15 11.10 -13.64
N VAL A 469 -8.33 10.51 -13.84
CA VAL A 469 -8.87 10.20 -15.18
C VAL A 469 -9.22 11.50 -15.93
N ARG A 470 -9.82 12.47 -15.21
CA ARG A 470 -10.10 13.80 -15.77
C ARG A 470 -8.81 14.50 -16.25
N GLN A 471 -7.72 14.44 -15.47
CA GLN A 471 -6.42 14.99 -15.85
C GLN A 471 -5.90 14.38 -17.16
N MET A 472 -5.99 13.04 -17.31
CA MET A 472 -5.60 12.37 -18.54
C MET A 472 -6.47 12.81 -19.72
N GLN A 473 -7.79 12.94 -19.53
CA GLN A 473 -8.70 13.45 -20.54
C GLN A 473 -8.39 14.91 -20.92
N GLN A 474 -7.98 15.71 -19.95
CA GLN A 474 -7.57 17.09 -20.17
C GLN A 474 -6.30 17.19 -21.01
N LEU A 475 -5.27 16.43 -20.66
CA LEU A 475 -3.94 16.53 -21.26
C LEU A 475 -3.86 15.81 -22.63
N PHE A 476 -4.54 14.67 -22.79
CA PHE A 476 -4.30 13.77 -23.91
C PHE A 476 -5.52 13.55 -24.83
N TYR A 477 -6.73 13.94 -24.38
CA TYR A 477 -7.97 13.65 -25.11
C TYR A 477 -8.79 14.91 -25.41
N GLY A 478 -8.14 16.07 -25.56
CA GLY A 478 -8.79 17.33 -25.99
C GLY A 478 -9.93 17.78 -25.08
N LYS A 479 -9.80 17.55 -23.76
CA LYS A 479 -10.80 17.92 -22.72
C LYS A 479 -12.18 17.28 -22.93
N ARG A 480 -12.24 16.11 -23.57
CA ARG A 480 -13.48 15.34 -23.67
C ARG A 480 -13.69 14.53 -22.38
N TYR A 481 -14.33 15.17 -21.40
CA TYR A 481 -14.58 14.60 -20.08
C TYR A 481 -15.73 13.60 -20.10
N SER A 482 -15.40 12.31 -20.28
CA SER A 482 -16.37 11.21 -20.32
C SER A 482 -16.39 10.46 -18.98
N ALA A 483 -17.57 10.39 -18.35
CA ALA A 483 -17.84 9.64 -17.12
C ALA A 483 -16.93 9.98 -15.92
N THR A 484 -16.38 11.19 -15.86
CA THR A 484 -15.48 11.61 -14.77
C THR A 484 -16.08 12.63 -13.82
N CYS A 485 -17.17 13.31 -14.21
CA CYS A 485 -17.88 14.26 -13.34
C CYS A 485 -18.87 13.53 -12.43
N LEU A 486 -18.67 13.60 -11.12
CA LEU A 486 -19.53 12.95 -10.12
C LEU A 486 -20.84 13.69 -9.86
N ARG A 487 -21.00 14.92 -10.38
CA ARG A 487 -22.24 15.72 -10.32
C ARG A 487 -23.14 15.57 -11.55
N ARG A 488 -22.69 14.86 -12.57
CA ARG A 488 -23.39 14.78 -13.85
C ARG A 488 -24.79 14.20 -13.70
N ARG A 489 -25.78 14.88 -14.30
CA ARG A 489 -27.19 14.45 -14.36
C ARG A 489 -27.64 14.30 -15.81
N LYS A 490 -28.82 13.68 -16.01
CA LYS A 490 -29.43 13.46 -17.33
C LYS A 490 -29.60 14.75 -18.15
N GLY A 491 -29.83 15.90 -17.51
CA GLY A 491 -29.97 17.21 -18.17
C GLY A 491 -28.67 17.95 -18.45
N CYS A 492 -27.50 17.40 -18.13
CA CYS A 492 -26.24 18.04 -18.46
C CYS A 492 -25.94 17.95 -19.95
N PRO A 493 -25.30 18.98 -20.55
CA PRO A 493 -24.93 18.95 -21.98
C PRO A 493 -24.01 17.76 -22.31
N ALA A 494 -24.15 17.21 -23.50
CA ALA A 494 -23.31 16.08 -23.95
C ALA A 494 -21.84 16.46 -23.97
N GLU A 495 -21.52 17.68 -24.43
CA GLU A 495 -20.18 18.25 -24.39
C GLU A 495 -20.04 19.22 -23.23
N CYS A 496 -19.47 18.74 -22.11
CA CYS A 496 -19.15 19.57 -20.95
C CYS A 496 -17.64 19.86 -20.92
N LYS A 497 -17.26 21.12 -21.04
CA LYS A 497 -15.85 21.55 -21.03
C LYS A 497 -15.29 21.82 -19.62
N GLY A 498 -16.10 21.69 -18.59
CA GLY A 498 -15.72 21.91 -17.19
C GLY A 498 -16.87 22.43 -16.33
N PRO A 499 -16.68 22.59 -15.02
CA PRO A 499 -17.68 23.10 -14.11
C PRO A 499 -18.02 24.56 -14.42
N ASN A 500 -19.28 24.93 -14.26
CA ASN A 500 -19.78 26.29 -14.33
C ASN A 500 -20.92 26.49 -13.31
N GLU A 501 -21.43 27.71 -13.18
CA GLU A 501 -22.48 28.05 -12.23
C GLU A 501 -23.80 27.29 -12.43
N ALA A 502 -24.07 26.80 -13.64
CA ALA A 502 -25.25 25.99 -13.95
C ALA A 502 -25.11 24.52 -13.56
N CYS A 503 -23.93 24.07 -13.06
CA CYS A 503 -23.74 22.70 -12.64
C CYS A 503 -24.61 22.35 -11.43
N PRO A 504 -25.26 21.16 -11.43
CA PRO A 504 -25.98 20.70 -10.27
C PRO A 504 -25.07 20.67 -9.02
N PRO A 505 -25.54 21.13 -7.86
CA PRO A 505 -24.73 21.12 -6.62
C PRO A 505 -24.63 19.74 -5.98
N TYR A 506 -25.12 18.69 -6.64
CA TYR A 506 -25.21 17.36 -6.06
C TYR A 506 -23.83 16.68 -5.97
N THR A 507 -23.47 16.31 -4.78
CA THR A 507 -22.59 15.22 -4.38
C THR A 507 -23.17 14.67 -3.08
N PRO A 508 -22.82 13.46 -2.64
CA PRO A 508 -23.15 13.05 -1.28
C PRO A 508 -22.72 14.12 -0.27
N ASP A 509 -23.59 14.46 0.65
CA ASP A 509 -23.23 15.32 1.78
C ASP A 509 -22.41 14.48 2.77
N PHE A 510 -21.10 14.52 2.64
CA PHE A 510 -20.19 13.69 3.44
C PHE A 510 -20.26 14.03 4.94
N LEU A 511 -20.64 15.26 5.29
CA LEU A 511 -20.78 15.67 6.69
C LEU A 511 -21.99 14.98 7.33
N LYS A 512 -23.16 15.13 6.71
CA LYS A 512 -24.38 14.44 7.19
C LYS A 512 -24.22 12.92 7.15
N LEU A 513 -23.47 12.41 6.19
CA LEU A 513 -23.25 10.98 6.05
C LEU A 513 -22.40 10.46 7.21
N VAL A 514 -21.28 11.07 7.56
CA VAL A 514 -20.46 10.62 8.69
C VAL A 514 -21.19 10.79 10.02
N GLU A 515 -21.99 11.87 10.18
CA GLU A 515 -22.84 12.09 11.33
C GLU A 515 -23.91 10.99 11.47
N SER A 516 -24.49 10.51 10.37
CA SER A 516 -25.46 9.41 10.39
C SER A 516 -24.85 8.09 10.85
N TYR A 517 -23.54 7.90 10.71
CA TYR A 517 -22.79 6.78 11.27
C TYR A 517 -22.35 7.00 12.73
N GLY A 518 -22.51 8.20 13.27
CA GLY A 518 -22.07 8.55 14.64
C GLY A 518 -20.68 9.19 14.71
N GLY A 519 -20.11 9.58 13.57
CA GLY A 519 -18.86 10.35 13.48
C GLY A 519 -19.11 11.86 13.48
N HIS A 520 -18.10 12.64 13.09
CA HIS A 520 -18.16 14.10 13.04
C HIS A 520 -17.73 14.64 11.67
N GLY A 521 -18.41 15.68 11.17
CA GLY A 521 -18.16 16.28 9.86
C GLY A 521 -17.73 17.74 9.95
N ILE A 522 -16.68 18.11 9.20
CA ILE A 522 -16.16 19.49 9.11
C ILE A 522 -15.98 19.82 7.62
N ARG A 523 -16.45 21.02 7.17
CA ARG A 523 -16.16 21.51 5.83
C ARG A 523 -15.17 22.66 5.89
N VAL A 524 -14.16 22.61 5.03
CA VAL A 524 -13.14 23.64 4.90
C VAL A 524 -13.12 24.15 3.47
N GLU A 525 -13.34 25.46 3.32
CA GLU A 525 -13.37 26.15 2.03
C GLU A 525 -12.22 27.13 1.84
N LYS A 526 -11.49 27.46 2.93
CA LYS A 526 -10.39 28.42 2.93
C LYS A 526 -9.17 27.87 3.67
N GLU A 527 -7.98 28.25 3.23
CA GLU A 527 -6.71 27.82 3.84
C GLU A 527 -6.61 28.19 5.33
N GLU A 528 -7.09 29.39 5.71
CA GLU A 528 -7.06 29.90 7.09
C GLU A 528 -7.82 29.03 8.11
N ASP A 529 -8.78 28.21 7.66
CA ASP A 529 -9.61 27.37 8.52
C ASP A 529 -9.01 25.95 8.73
N ILE A 530 -7.96 25.59 7.99
CA ILE A 530 -7.40 24.21 7.99
C ILE A 530 -6.88 23.80 9.38
N ASP A 531 -6.07 24.67 10.02
CA ASP A 531 -5.49 24.35 11.33
C ASP A 531 -6.57 24.21 12.42
N ALA A 532 -7.62 25.03 12.35
CA ALA A 532 -8.76 24.95 13.27
C ALA A 532 -9.54 23.65 13.09
N ALA A 533 -9.74 23.21 11.82
CA ALA A 533 -10.40 21.95 11.52
C ALA A 533 -9.61 20.75 12.04
N PHE A 534 -8.28 20.75 11.91
CA PHE A 534 -7.43 19.70 12.46
C PHE A 534 -7.42 19.69 14.00
N ALA A 535 -7.41 20.87 14.62
CA ALA A 535 -7.52 20.98 16.08
C ALA A 535 -8.87 20.46 16.60
N GLU A 536 -9.95 20.68 15.86
CA GLU A 536 -11.27 20.13 16.16
C GLU A 536 -11.30 18.62 15.99
N ALA A 537 -10.80 18.09 14.85
CA ALA A 537 -10.78 16.67 14.58
C ALA A 537 -10.05 15.85 15.65
N LYS A 538 -8.95 16.37 16.20
CA LYS A 538 -8.18 15.73 17.27
C LYS A 538 -8.93 15.53 18.60
N LYS A 539 -10.08 16.17 18.78
CA LYS A 539 -10.92 15.96 19.97
C LYS A 539 -11.69 14.64 19.91
N TYR A 540 -11.88 14.09 18.73
CA TYR A 540 -12.65 12.86 18.48
C TYR A 540 -11.69 11.68 18.31
N LYS A 541 -11.46 10.92 19.38
CA LYS A 541 -10.46 9.83 19.37
C LYS A 541 -11.06 8.46 19.03
N ASP A 542 -12.36 8.30 19.28
CA ASP A 542 -13.05 7.02 19.20
C ASP A 542 -14.05 6.92 18.04
N VAL A 543 -14.20 8.00 17.26
CA VAL A 543 -15.11 8.04 16.11
C VAL A 543 -14.42 8.68 14.91
N PRO A 544 -14.82 8.32 13.67
CA PRO A 544 -14.24 8.90 12.47
C PRO A 544 -14.64 10.38 12.34
N VAL A 545 -13.70 11.20 11.87
CA VAL A 545 -13.95 12.59 11.50
C VAL A 545 -13.69 12.76 10.02
N ILE A 546 -14.70 13.22 9.27
CA ILE A 546 -14.49 13.64 7.88
C ILE A 546 -14.24 15.16 7.87
N ILE A 547 -13.09 15.55 7.33
CA ILE A 547 -12.80 16.93 6.95
C ILE A 547 -12.90 17.01 5.43
N GLU A 548 -13.94 17.65 4.93
CA GLU A 548 -14.16 17.85 3.50
C GLU A 548 -13.50 19.16 3.06
N PHE A 549 -12.41 19.04 2.31
CA PHE A 549 -11.70 20.16 1.71
C PHE A 549 -12.22 20.42 0.30
N MET A 550 -12.76 21.61 0.07
CA MET A 550 -13.25 22.03 -1.24
C MET A 550 -12.09 22.57 -2.08
N ILE A 551 -11.47 21.68 -2.85
CA ILE A 551 -10.29 22.04 -3.64
C ILE A 551 -10.63 22.54 -5.05
N ALA A 552 -9.69 23.26 -5.65
CA ALA A 552 -9.80 23.73 -7.03
C ALA A 552 -10.02 22.55 -8.00
N THR A 553 -11.06 22.64 -8.84
CA THR A 553 -11.52 21.53 -9.70
C THR A 553 -10.62 21.28 -10.90
N ASP A 554 -9.80 22.26 -11.30
CA ASP A 554 -8.88 22.21 -12.45
C ASP A 554 -7.43 21.93 -12.05
N GLU A 555 -7.18 21.65 -10.77
CA GLU A 555 -5.84 21.32 -10.28
C GLU A 555 -5.38 19.97 -10.86
N ILE A 556 -4.12 19.92 -11.31
CA ILE A 556 -3.51 18.72 -11.88
C ILE A 556 -2.20 18.38 -11.17
N VAL A 557 -1.87 17.11 -11.15
CA VAL A 557 -0.61 16.62 -10.58
C VAL A 557 0.52 16.86 -11.57
N LEU A 558 1.50 17.65 -11.16
CA LEU A 558 2.71 17.93 -11.92
C LEU A 558 3.96 17.75 -11.02
N PRO A 559 5.11 17.36 -11.56
CA PRO A 559 5.36 16.93 -12.95
C PRO A 559 4.55 15.69 -13.34
N MET A 560 4.38 15.49 -14.66
CA MET A 560 3.77 14.27 -15.19
C MET A 560 4.50 13.80 -16.45
N VAL A 561 4.80 12.51 -16.52
CA VAL A 561 5.28 11.84 -17.74
C VAL A 561 4.11 11.11 -18.38
N LYS A 562 3.91 11.27 -19.68
CA LYS A 562 2.91 10.50 -20.41
C LYS A 562 3.28 9.02 -20.37
N SER A 563 2.29 8.15 -20.18
CA SER A 563 2.54 6.69 -20.15
C SER A 563 3.24 6.22 -21.42
N GLY A 564 4.33 5.48 -21.25
CA GLY A 564 5.16 4.99 -22.35
C GLY A 564 6.21 5.96 -22.87
N ASN A 565 6.26 7.21 -22.40
CA ASN A 565 7.33 8.15 -22.74
C ASN A 565 8.55 8.02 -21.82
N PRO A 566 9.73 8.49 -22.25
CA PRO A 566 10.91 8.60 -21.40
C PRO A 566 10.66 9.45 -20.16
N MET A 567 11.27 9.07 -19.02
CA MET A 567 11.16 9.85 -17.77
C MET A 567 11.77 11.25 -17.86
N SER A 568 12.59 11.53 -18.87
CA SER A 568 13.12 12.87 -19.16
C SER A 568 12.11 13.82 -19.80
N GLU A 569 11.01 13.29 -20.40
CA GLU A 569 9.97 14.05 -21.07
C GLU A 569 8.82 14.40 -20.11
N MET A 570 9.08 15.31 -19.18
CA MET A 570 8.11 15.71 -18.16
C MET A 570 7.26 16.89 -18.63
N ILE A 571 5.95 16.81 -18.42
CA ILE A 571 5.02 17.95 -18.46
C ILE A 571 5.17 18.68 -17.13
N LEU A 572 5.58 19.95 -17.19
CA LEU A 572 5.90 20.77 -16.00
C LEU A 572 4.88 21.90 -15.76
N LYS A 573 4.06 22.23 -16.78
CA LYS A 573 3.09 23.34 -16.76
C LYS A 573 1.80 22.96 -17.48
#